data_855f73a7e402d0a7cbbeaf2412a00f40
#
_entry.id   855f73a7e402d0a7cbbeaf2412a00f40
#
_cell.length_a   1.000
_cell.length_b   1.000
_cell.length_c   1.000
_cell.angle_alpha   90.00
_cell.angle_beta   90.00
_cell.angle_gamma   90.00
#
_symmetry.space_group_name_H-M   'P 1'
#
loop_
_entity.id
_entity.type
_entity.pdbx_description
1 polymer ?
#
loop_
_entity_poly.entity_id
_entity_poly.type
_entity_poly.pdbx_seq_one_letter_code
_entity_poly.pdbx_strand_id
1 'polypeptide(L)'
;MQNKHWSKFELLHEVVTNPNIHIKGQHSYYSDCWDNGFERSVVRYLHGDEISRQWEPRWEIDELYIGDYVCIGAEVVILMGGNHTHRVDWFSLYPFMDVIDEAYIGKGDTHIKDGVWLGMRAMIMPGVTIGEGAVVAANSVVTKDVEPYSIVGGSPAKLVKHRFDKSVIEELISMKIYDWPPEKFESMRQHLCDSDLTALKNAMAEYDAQKSLNT
;
A
#
# COMPACT_ATOMS: atom_id res chain seq x y z
N MET A 1 -25.23 0.82 17.25
CA MET A 1 -24.29 1.75 16.54
C MET A 1 -22.92 1.53 17.17
N GLN A 2 -21.92 1.04 16.43
CA GLN A 2 -20.55 1.02 16.92
C GLN A 2 -20.11 2.48 17.17
N ASN A 3 -19.56 2.74 18.36
CA ASN A 3 -18.99 4.05 18.66
C ASN A 3 -17.80 4.29 17.72
N LYS A 4 -18.02 5.06 16.66
CA LYS A 4 -16.94 5.50 15.77
C LYS A 4 -16.09 6.54 16.52
N HIS A 5 -14.79 6.30 16.56
CA HIS A 5 -13.82 7.17 17.24
C HIS A 5 -12.56 7.31 16.39
N TRP A 6 -11.94 8.48 16.39
CA TRP A 6 -10.75 8.77 15.57
C TRP A 6 -9.57 7.83 15.80
N SER A 7 -9.47 7.20 16.96
CA SER A 7 -8.42 6.23 17.29
C SER A 7 -8.75 4.80 16.86
N LYS A 8 -9.92 4.55 16.25
CA LYS A 8 -10.30 3.22 15.81
C LYS A 8 -9.53 2.86 14.54
N PHE A 9 -8.93 1.69 14.53
CA PHE A 9 -8.21 1.14 13.39
C PHE A 9 -8.41 -0.39 13.32
N GLU A 10 -8.18 -0.93 12.14
CA GLU A 10 -8.18 -2.37 11.86
C GLU A 10 -6.77 -2.79 11.47
N LEU A 11 -6.26 -3.88 12.05
CA LEU A 11 -5.03 -4.54 11.59
C LEU A 11 -5.35 -5.39 10.36
N LEU A 12 -4.68 -5.13 9.25
CA LEU A 12 -5.06 -5.72 7.96
C LEU A 12 -4.94 -7.26 7.96
N HIS A 13 -3.92 -7.81 8.62
CA HIS A 13 -3.72 -9.26 8.73
C HIS A 13 -4.83 -9.98 9.51
N GLU A 14 -5.63 -9.26 10.30
CA GLU A 14 -6.75 -9.83 11.07
C GLU A 14 -8.08 -9.77 10.33
N VAL A 15 -8.25 -8.78 9.41
CA VAL A 15 -9.56 -8.48 8.82
C VAL A 15 -9.66 -8.80 7.34
N VAL A 16 -8.52 -8.94 6.64
CA VAL A 16 -8.52 -9.24 5.20
C VAL A 16 -8.83 -10.72 4.97
N THR A 17 -9.86 -10.98 4.18
CA THR A 17 -10.34 -12.33 3.82
C THR A 17 -10.36 -12.59 2.32
N ASN A 18 -10.25 -11.55 1.50
CA ASN A 18 -10.20 -11.67 0.05
C ASN A 18 -8.88 -12.33 -0.38
N PRO A 19 -8.90 -13.47 -1.11
CA PRO A 19 -7.71 -14.22 -1.51
C PRO A 19 -6.82 -13.46 -2.50
N ASN A 20 -7.33 -12.42 -3.16
CA ASN A 20 -6.59 -11.59 -4.11
C ASN A 20 -5.98 -10.34 -3.43
N ILE A 21 -5.95 -10.30 -2.09
CA ILE A 21 -5.27 -9.28 -1.29
C ILE A 21 -4.20 -9.95 -0.44
N HIS A 22 -2.95 -9.59 -0.67
CA HIS A 22 -1.79 -10.16 0.02
C HIS A 22 -1.22 -9.17 1.02
N ILE A 23 -1.27 -9.52 2.30
CA ILE A 23 -0.76 -8.68 3.39
C ILE A 23 0.58 -9.26 3.88
N LYS A 24 1.65 -8.46 3.82
CA LYS A 24 2.94 -8.78 4.43
C LYS A 24 2.94 -8.36 5.90
N GLY A 25 3.39 -9.26 6.78
CA GLY A 25 3.58 -8.97 8.22
C GLY A 25 2.28 -8.71 8.98
N GLN A 26 2.37 -7.97 10.09
CA GLN A 26 1.29 -7.82 11.05
C GLN A 26 1.03 -6.37 11.51
N HIS A 27 1.77 -5.39 10.97
CA HIS A 27 1.76 -4.02 11.50
C HIS A 27 0.96 -3.04 10.66
N SER A 28 0.53 -3.44 9.46
CA SER A 28 -0.24 -2.57 8.58
C SER A 28 -1.67 -2.40 9.07
N TYR A 29 -2.16 -1.17 9.03
CA TYR A 29 -3.48 -0.83 9.55
C TYR A 29 -4.27 0.12 8.64
N TYR A 30 -5.58 0.09 8.83
CA TYR A 30 -6.54 1.03 8.25
C TYR A 30 -7.31 1.79 9.33
N SER A 31 -7.44 3.11 9.19
CA SER A 31 -8.26 3.94 10.07
C SER A 31 -9.73 3.89 9.63
N ASP A 32 -10.54 3.04 10.24
CA ASP A 32 -11.93 2.80 9.87
C ASP A 32 -12.96 3.71 10.57
N CYS A 33 -12.52 4.88 11.04
CA CYS A 33 -13.29 5.78 11.89
C CYS A 33 -14.68 6.15 11.35
N TRP A 34 -14.84 6.28 10.02
CA TRP A 34 -16.03 6.85 9.41
C TRP A 34 -16.71 5.94 8.37
N ASP A 35 -16.24 4.71 8.18
CA ASP A 35 -16.74 3.78 7.17
C ASP A 35 -16.98 2.35 7.66
N ASN A 36 -16.95 1.36 6.79
CA ASN A 36 -17.35 -0.02 7.07
C ASN A 36 -16.17 -1.02 7.05
N GLY A 37 -14.96 -0.55 7.32
CA GLY A 37 -13.77 -1.37 7.36
C GLY A 37 -13.03 -1.45 6.02
N PHE A 38 -11.84 -2.06 6.04
CA PHE A 38 -10.87 -2.02 4.95
C PHE A 38 -11.40 -2.60 3.63
N GLU A 39 -11.80 -3.87 3.61
CA GLU A 39 -12.20 -4.52 2.35
C GLU A 39 -13.41 -3.83 1.70
N ARG A 40 -14.38 -3.40 2.50
CA ARG A 40 -15.61 -2.78 2.00
C ARG A 40 -15.47 -1.33 1.60
N SER A 41 -14.57 -0.60 2.26
CA SER A 41 -14.48 0.86 2.09
C SER A 41 -13.28 1.28 1.26
N VAL A 42 -12.18 0.54 1.30
CA VAL A 42 -10.93 0.92 0.63
C VAL A 42 -10.79 0.26 -0.74
N VAL A 43 -10.95 -1.05 -0.82
CA VAL A 43 -10.74 -1.80 -2.07
C VAL A 43 -11.99 -1.79 -2.94
N ARG A 44 -11.84 -1.44 -4.22
CA ARG A 44 -12.95 -1.36 -5.18
C ARG A 44 -12.65 -2.22 -6.41
N TYR A 45 -13.68 -2.91 -6.92
CA TYR A 45 -13.63 -3.68 -8.16
C TYR A 45 -12.65 -4.86 -8.15
N LEU A 46 -12.26 -5.35 -6.98
CA LEU A 46 -11.46 -6.57 -6.84
C LEU A 46 -12.37 -7.77 -6.66
N HIS A 47 -12.19 -8.80 -7.50
CA HIS A 47 -12.86 -10.10 -7.33
C HIS A 47 -12.40 -10.79 -6.05
N GLY A 48 -13.26 -11.65 -5.47
CA GLY A 48 -12.93 -12.46 -4.28
C GLY A 48 -13.54 -11.93 -2.98
N ASP A 49 -14.33 -10.86 -3.01
CA ASP A 49 -15.16 -10.44 -1.88
C ASP A 49 -16.32 -11.43 -1.61
N GLU A 50 -17.08 -11.22 -0.55
CA GLU A 50 -18.18 -12.08 -0.11
C GLU A 50 -19.21 -12.37 -1.23
N ILE A 51 -19.39 -11.44 -2.15
CA ILE A 51 -20.35 -11.56 -3.26
C ILE A 51 -19.68 -12.18 -4.47
N SER A 52 -18.59 -11.61 -4.96
CA SER A 52 -17.97 -11.99 -6.22
C SER A 52 -17.28 -13.36 -6.19
N ARG A 53 -16.85 -13.85 -5.03
CA ARG A 53 -16.29 -15.22 -4.89
C ARG A 53 -17.26 -16.35 -5.23
N GLN A 54 -18.55 -16.03 -5.44
CA GLN A 54 -19.60 -17.00 -5.79
C GLN A 54 -19.62 -17.35 -7.29
N TRP A 55 -18.86 -16.66 -8.11
CA TRP A 55 -18.74 -16.93 -9.54
C TRP A 55 -17.30 -16.92 -10.02
N GLU A 56 -17.04 -17.60 -11.12
CA GLU A 56 -15.73 -17.60 -11.76
C GLU A 56 -15.44 -16.24 -12.39
N PRO A 57 -14.23 -15.72 -12.26
CA PRO A 57 -13.84 -14.47 -12.92
C PRO A 57 -13.82 -14.65 -14.45
N ARG A 58 -14.24 -13.63 -15.18
CA ARG A 58 -14.29 -13.66 -16.65
C ARG A 58 -12.92 -13.45 -17.31
N TRP A 59 -11.96 -12.88 -16.56
CA TRP A 59 -10.60 -12.55 -17.01
C TRP A 59 -9.61 -12.77 -15.86
N GLU A 60 -8.33 -12.70 -16.17
CA GLU A 60 -7.27 -12.74 -15.18
C GLU A 60 -7.39 -11.57 -14.19
N ILE A 61 -7.23 -11.86 -12.92
CA ILE A 61 -7.41 -10.89 -11.84
C ILE A 61 -6.06 -10.23 -11.53
N ASP A 62 -6.00 -8.91 -11.65
CA ASP A 62 -4.90 -8.12 -11.08
C ASP A 62 -5.01 -8.13 -9.55
N GLU A 63 -3.95 -8.45 -8.83
CA GLU A 63 -3.94 -8.65 -7.38
C GLU A 63 -3.43 -7.41 -6.63
N LEU A 64 -3.78 -7.30 -5.34
CA LEU A 64 -3.34 -6.23 -4.45
C LEU A 64 -2.33 -6.75 -3.43
N TYR A 65 -1.13 -6.18 -3.43
CA TYR A 65 -0.06 -6.49 -2.49
C TYR A 65 0.17 -5.31 -1.55
N ILE A 66 0.11 -5.56 -0.24
CA ILE A 66 0.34 -4.54 0.80
C ILE A 66 1.49 -5.02 1.69
N GLY A 67 2.52 -4.19 1.78
CA GLY A 67 3.71 -4.40 2.61
C GLY A 67 3.42 -4.37 4.10
N ASP A 68 4.46 -4.45 4.92
CA ASP A 68 4.35 -4.29 6.35
C ASP A 68 4.52 -2.81 6.76
N TYR A 69 4.06 -2.45 7.96
CA TYR A 69 4.08 -1.07 8.49
C TYR A 69 3.39 -0.02 7.61
N VAL A 70 2.41 -0.42 6.80
CA VAL A 70 1.64 0.50 5.96
C VAL A 70 0.55 1.18 6.79
N CYS A 71 0.50 2.52 6.71
CA CYS A 71 -0.50 3.33 7.39
C CYS A 71 -1.54 3.80 6.38
N ILE A 72 -2.76 3.28 6.43
CA ILE A 72 -3.84 3.66 5.52
C ILE A 72 -4.82 4.57 6.26
N GLY A 73 -4.88 5.83 5.82
CA GLY A 73 -5.79 6.84 6.35
C GLY A 73 -7.25 6.56 5.99
N ALA A 74 -8.17 7.13 6.76
CA ALA A 74 -9.60 6.98 6.53
C ALA A 74 -10.02 7.40 5.11
N GLU A 75 -11.03 6.71 4.58
CA GLU A 75 -11.65 7.01 3.28
C GLU A 75 -10.67 6.90 2.08
N VAL A 76 -9.52 6.23 2.25
CA VAL A 76 -8.64 5.90 1.12
C VAL A 76 -9.39 4.96 0.18
N VAL A 77 -9.15 5.09 -1.12
CA VAL A 77 -9.69 4.20 -2.15
C VAL A 77 -8.55 3.60 -2.96
N ILE A 78 -8.51 2.28 -3.07
CA ILE A 78 -7.63 1.54 -3.97
C ILE A 78 -8.52 0.93 -5.05
N LEU A 79 -8.42 1.46 -6.27
CA LEU A 79 -9.15 0.95 -7.42
C LEU A 79 -8.40 -0.23 -8.02
N MET A 80 -9.14 -1.32 -8.26
CA MET A 80 -8.68 -2.51 -8.97
C MET A 80 -9.52 -2.68 -10.23
N GLY A 81 -9.43 -3.82 -10.93
CA GLY A 81 -10.30 -4.11 -12.09
C GLY A 81 -9.89 -3.44 -13.40
N GLY A 82 -8.61 -3.21 -13.58
CA GLY A 82 -8.01 -2.79 -14.83
C GLY A 82 -8.59 -1.47 -15.38
N ASN A 83 -9.06 -1.49 -16.64
CA ASN A 83 -9.71 -0.35 -17.29
C ASN A 83 -11.22 -0.25 -17.01
N HIS A 84 -11.76 -1.09 -16.11
CA HIS A 84 -13.19 -1.19 -15.80
C HIS A 84 -14.08 -1.42 -17.03
N THR A 85 -13.58 -2.13 -18.05
CA THR A 85 -14.25 -2.40 -19.32
C THR A 85 -14.58 -1.17 -20.17
N HIS A 86 -14.00 -0.02 -19.86
CA HIS A 86 -14.17 1.20 -20.66
C HIS A 86 -12.98 1.41 -21.60
N ARG A 87 -13.17 1.11 -22.88
CA ARG A 87 -12.16 1.26 -23.94
C ARG A 87 -12.14 2.70 -24.44
N VAL A 88 -11.18 3.48 -23.95
CA VAL A 88 -10.99 4.90 -24.36
C VAL A 88 -10.52 5.04 -25.81
N ASP A 89 -10.08 3.96 -26.44
CA ASP A 89 -9.70 3.85 -27.85
C ASP A 89 -10.84 3.39 -28.77
N TRP A 90 -12.02 3.08 -28.22
CA TRP A 90 -13.23 2.80 -29.00
C TRP A 90 -14.08 4.06 -29.15
N PHE A 91 -14.90 4.12 -30.23
CA PHE A 91 -15.83 5.23 -30.43
C PHE A 91 -16.92 5.29 -29.34
N SER A 92 -17.32 4.14 -28.79
CA SER A 92 -18.24 4.05 -27.65
C SER A 92 -17.51 3.60 -26.40
N LEU A 93 -17.68 4.35 -25.31
CA LEU A 93 -17.20 3.96 -23.98
C LEU A 93 -18.17 3.01 -23.25
N TYR A 94 -19.37 2.78 -23.82
CA TYR A 94 -20.37 1.94 -23.17
C TYR A 94 -19.96 0.47 -23.22
N PRO A 95 -19.96 -0.23 -22.06
CA PRO A 95 -19.52 -1.62 -21.96
C PRO A 95 -20.65 -2.57 -22.39
N PHE A 96 -20.81 -2.77 -23.68
CA PHE A 96 -21.78 -3.72 -24.21
C PHE A 96 -21.44 -5.14 -23.78
N MET A 97 -22.43 -5.88 -23.26
CA MET A 97 -22.24 -7.20 -22.65
C MET A 97 -21.77 -8.28 -23.62
N ASP A 98 -22.08 -8.15 -24.89
CA ASP A 98 -21.69 -9.08 -25.96
C ASP A 98 -20.22 -8.98 -26.38
N VAL A 99 -19.57 -7.87 -26.05
CA VAL A 99 -18.12 -7.62 -26.30
C VAL A 99 -17.35 -7.25 -25.03
N ILE A 100 -17.89 -7.54 -23.84
CA ILE A 100 -17.31 -7.07 -22.59
C ILE A 100 -15.94 -7.70 -22.27
N ASP A 101 -15.73 -8.93 -22.74
CA ASP A 101 -14.44 -9.62 -22.54
C ASP A 101 -13.33 -8.98 -23.38
N GLU A 102 -13.66 -8.48 -24.59
CA GLU A 102 -12.76 -7.71 -25.44
C GLU A 102 -12.53 -6.29 -24.91
N ALA A 103 -13.50 -5.76 -24.18
CA ALA A 103 -13.43 -4.43 -23.58
C ALA A 103 -12.52 -4.37 -22.37
N TYR A 104 -12.30 -5.48 -21.66
CA TYR A 104 -11.44 -5.53 -20.49
C TYR A 104 -9.96 -5.45 -20.87
N ILE A 105 -9.21 -4.63 -20.15
CA ILE A 105 -7.74 -4.58 -20.17
C ILE A 105 -7.24 -4.52 -18.74
N GLY A 106 -6.52 -5.55 -18.29
CA GLY A 106 -5.78 -5.55 -17.04
C GLY A 106 -4.75 -4.42 -16.98
N LYS A 107 -4.42 -3.97 -15.80
CA LYS A 107 -3.38 -2.97 -15.54
C LYS A 107 -2.18 -3.54 -14.80
N GLY A 108 -2.25 -4.83 -14.46
CA GLY A 108 -1.30 -5.52 -13.59
C GLY A 108 -1.56 -5.26 -12.11
N ASP A 109 -0.80 -5.95 -11.29
CA ASP A 109 -0.93 -5.91 -9.85
C ASP A 109 -0.66 -4.52 -9.28
N THR A 110 -1.39 -4.19 -8.21
CA THR A 110 -1.16 -2.96 -7.45
C THR A 110 -0.31 -3.28 -6.22
N HIS A 111 0.78 -2.55 -6.03
CA HIS A 111 1.72 -2.76 -4.93
C HIS A 111 1.82 -1.54 -4.02
N ILE A 112 1.50 -1.71 -2.75
CA ILE A 112 1.80 -0.75 -1.69
C ILE A 112 2.97 -1.32 -0.89
N LYS A 113 4.17 -0.77 -1.05
CA LYS A 113 5.38 -1.31 -0.41
C LYS A 113 5.42 -0.99 1.08
N ASP A 114 6.43 -1.54 1.77
CA ASP A 114 6.59 -1.38 3.22
C ASP A 114 6.68 0.09 3.66
N GLY A 115 6.16 0.40 4.84
CA GLY A 115 6.28 1.72 5.48
C GLY A 115 5.60 2.87 4.74
N VAL A 116 4.71 2.59 3.80
CA VAL A 116 3.95 3.60 3.04
C VAL A 116 2.90 4.26 3.93
N TRP A 117 2.71 5.55 3.76
CA TRP A 117 1.59 6.28 4.35
C TRP A 117 0.65 6.80 3.26
N LEU A 118 -0.57 6.29 3.23
CA LEU A 118 -1.66 6.81 2.40
C LEU A 118 -2.50 7.78 3.23
N GLY A 119 -2.46 9.05 2.86
CA GLY A 119 -3.22 10.11 3.51
C GLY A 119 -4.73 9.95 3.27
N MET A 120 -5.54 10.50 4.18
CA MET A 120 -7.00 10.45 4.12
C MET A 120 -7.53 10.80 2.73
N ARG A 121 -8.49 10.02 2.21
CA ARG A 121 -9.10 10.21 0.88
C ARG A 121 -8.15 10.13 -0.30
N ALA A 122 -6.95 9.61 -0.15
CA ALA A 122 -6.12 9.32 -1.30
C ALA A 122 -6.77 8.24 -2.17
N MET A 123 -6.61 8.37 -3.50
CA MET A 123 -7.10 7.38 -4.45
C MET A 123 -5.91 6.80 -5.23
N ILE A 124 -5.78 5.49 -5.22
CA ILE A 124 -4.74 4.76 -5.95
C ILE A 124 -5.37 4.11 -7.16
N MET A 125 -4.86 4.40 -8.35
CA MET A 125 -5.36 3.82 -9.59
C MET A 125 -4.80 2.41 -9.83
N PRO A 126 -5.48 1.58 -10.65
CA PRO A 126 -5.07 0.20 -10.92
C PRO A 126 -3.65 0.09 -11.49
N GLY A 127 -2.91 -0.94 -11.07
CA GLY A 127 -1.58 -1.27 -11.58
C GLY A 127 -0.44 -0.36 -11.10
N VAL A 128 -0.67 0.46 -10.06
CA VAL A 128 0.33 1.40 -9.54
C VAL A 128 1.17 0.75 -8.45
N THR A 129 2.47 1.02 -8.47
CA THR A 129 3.39 0.70 -7.38
C THR A 129 3.68 1.95 -6.54
N ILE A 130 3.40 1.88 -5.24
CA ILE A 130 3.83 2.90 -4.27
C ILE A 130 5.09 2.38 -3.57
N GLY A 131 6.21 3.06 -3.78
CA GLY A 131 7.53 2.66 -3.28
C GLY A 131 7.66 2.73 -1.76
N GLU A 132 8.60 1.96 -1.21
CA GLU A 132 8.89 1.87 0.22
C GLU A 132 9.01 3.24 0.89
N GLY A 133 8.36 3.40 2.04
CA GLY A 133 8.43 4.62 2.82
C GLY A 133 7.85 5.87 2.15
N ALA A 134 7.16 5.75 1.02
CA ALA A 134 6.54 6.88 0.35
C ALA A 134 5.31 7.40 1.11
N VAL A 135 4.98 8.64 0.85
CA VAL A 135 3.80 9.32 1.42
C VAL A 135 2.93 9.83 0.28
N VAL A 136 1.67 9.43 0.28
CA VAL A 136 0.63 10.00 -0.57
C VAL A 136 -0.16 11.00 0.26
N ALA A 137 -0.11 12.27 -0.12
CA ALA A 137 -0.82 13.33 0.60
C ALA A 137 -2.34 13.11 0.54
N ALA A 138 -3.04 13.63 1.55
CA ALA A 138 -4.49 13.53 1.61
C ALA A 138 -5.16 14.09 0.34
N ASN A 139 -6.27 13.47 -0.07
CA ASN A 139 -7.09 13.88 -1.21
C ASN A 139 -6.34 13.88 -2.57
N SER A 140 -5.32 13.03 -2.71
CA SER A 140 -4.52 12.90 -3.93
C SER A 140 -4.98 11.73 -4.79
N VAL A 141 -4.81 11.83 -6.13
CA VAL A 141 -5.11 10.75 -7.08
C VAL A 141 -3.82 10.28 -7.73
N VAL A 142 -3.35 9.09 -7.34
CA VAL A 142 -2.11 8.50 -7.83
C VAL A 142 -2.39 7.69 -9.08
N THR A 143 -1.84 8.14 -10.20
CA THR A 143 -2.05 7.55 -11.55
C THR A 143 -0.80 6.92 -12.15
N LYS A 144 0.34 6.97 -11.44
CA LYS A 144 1.64 6.44 -11.86
C LYS A 144 2.39 5.97 -10.63
N ASP A 145 3.40 5.14 -10.85
CA ASP A 145 4.29 4.67 -9.80
C ASP A 145 4.90 5.82 -9.01
N VAL A 146 5.08 5.58 -7.71
CA VAL A 146 5.64 6.52 -6.75
C VAL A 146 6.98 6.00 -6.28
N GLU A 147 8.02 6.81 -6.41
CA GLU A 147 9.37 6.45 -5.99
C GLU A 147 9.45 6.24 -4.46
N PRO A 148 10.35 5.33 -4.00
CA PRO A 148 10.58 5.14 -2.57
C PRO A 148 10.93 6.45 -1.86
N TYR A 149 10.46 6.58 -0.61
CA TYR A 149 10.73 7.73 0.26
C TYR A 149 10.38 9.10 -0.35
N SER A 150 9.48 9.13 -1.33
CA SER A 150 8.96 10.38 -1.90
C SER A 150 7.63 10.78 -1.25
N ILE A 151 7.33 12.08 -1.29
CA ILE A 151 6.04 12.65 -0.94
C ILE A 151 5.38 13.13 -2.22
N VAL A 152 4.23 12.57 -2.54
CA VAL A 152 3.44 12.96 -3.72
C VAL A 152 2.10 13.55 -3.30
N GLY A 153 1.55 14.45 -4.12
CA GLY A 153 0.26 15.08 -3.82
C GLY A 153 -0.42 15.68 -5.04
N GLY A 154 -1.73 15.87 -4.94
CA GLY A 154 -2.56 16.49 -5.98
C GLY A 154 -3.34 15.49 -6.83
N SER A 155 -4.07 16.00 -7.84
CA SER A 155 -4.86 15.19 -8.79
C SER A 155 -4.60 15.68 -10.23
N PRO A 156 -3.83 14.94 -11.05
CA PRO A 156 -3.06 13.75 -10.67
C PRO A 156 -1.91 14.07 -9.71
N ALA A 157 -1.54 13.10 -8.87
CA ALA A 157 -0.46 13.25 -7.90
C ALA A 157 0.89 13.48 -8.62
N LYS A 158 1.67 14.40 -8.08
CA LYS A 158 3.02 14.74 -8.55
C LYS A 158 3.97 14.76 -7.37
N LEU A 159 5.26 14.55 -7.63
CA LEU A 159 6.31 14.69 -6.63
C LEU A 159 6.27 16.10 -6.01
N VAL A 160 6.14 16.14 -4.69
CA VAL A 160 6.26 17.36 -3.88
C VAL A 160 7.71 17.53 -3.44
N LYS A 161 8.28 16.46 -2.83
CA LYS A 161 9.69 16.37 -2.42
C LYS A 161 10.04 14.93 -2.06
N HIS A 162 11.32 14.64 -1.92
CA HIS A 162 11.78 13.44 -1.22
C HIS A 162 11.81 13.68 0.29
N ARG A 163 11.65 12.61 1.08
CA ARG A 163 11.72 12.69 2.55
C ARG A 163 13.13 12.96 3.05
N PHE A 164 14.12 12.45 2.34
CA PHE A 164 15.53 12.53 2.65
C PHE A 164 16.36 12.80 1.40
N ASP A 165 17.65 13.12 1.56
CA ASP A 165 18.58 13.20 0.46
C ASP A 165 18.77 11.83 -0.22
N LYS A 166 19.11 11.84 -1.51
CA LYS A 166 19.22 10.63 -2.33
C LYS A 166 20.13 9.56 -1.71
N SER A 167 21.28 9.96 -1.18
CA SER A 167 22.23 9.04 -0.53
C SER A 167 21.63 8.35 0.70
N VAL A 168 20.84 9.06 1.48
CA VAL A 168 20.13 8.52 2.64
C VAL A 168 19.06 7.52 2.20
N ILE A 169 18.31 7.85 1.15
CA ILE A 169 17.28 6.94 0.60
C ILE A 169 17.93 5.64 0.10
N GLU A 170 19.01 5.72 -0.65
CA GLU A 170 19.74 4.55 -1.16
C GLU A 170 20.24 3.67 -0.01
N GLU A 171 20.74 4.25 1.07
CA GLU A 171 21.15 3.51 2.26
C GLU A 171 19.97 2.85 2.98
N LEU A 172 18.88 3.56 3.22
CA LEU A 172 17.67 3.00 3.87
C LEU A 172 17.12 1.80 3.07
N ILE A 173 17.03 1.91 1.75
CA ILE A 173 16.60 0.81 0.88
C ILE A 173 17.57 -0.37 1.00
N SER A 174 18.88 -0.13 1.04
CA SER A 174 19.89 -1.19 1.14
C SER A 174 19.85 -1.93 2.48
N MET A 175 19.45 -1.26 3.55
CA MET A 175 19.31 -1.83 4.90
C MET A 175 18.16 -2.82 5.01
N LYS A 176 17.13 -2.74 4.14
CA LYS A 176 15.93 -3.59 4.17
C LYS A 176 15.30 -3.66 5.57
N ILE A 177 15.07 -2.51 6.17
CA ILE A 177 14.64 -2.41 7.58
C ILE A 177 13.35 -3.17 7.88
N TYR A 178 12.45 -3.26 6.91
CA TYR A 178 11.17 -3.97 7.04
C TYR A 178 11.26 -5.49 6.84
N ASP A 179 12.45 -6.01 6.50
CA ASP A 179 12.74 -7.43 6.41
C ASP A 179 13.56 -7.93 7.62
N TRP A 180 13.88 -7.07 8.58
CA TRP A 180 14.62 -7.47 9.77
C TRP A 180 13.79 -8.40 10.65
N PRO A 181 14.46 -9.35 11.35
CA PRO A 181 13.81 -10.12 12.40
C PRO A 181 13.17 -9.19 13.44
N PRO A 182 12.02 -9.56 14.03
CA PRO A 182 11.28 -8.71 14.97
C PRO A 182 12.14 -8.19 16.12
N GLU A 183 13.05 -9.02 16.66
CA GLU A 183 13.96 -8.63 17.73
C GLU A 183 14.97 -7.55 17.31
N LYS A 184 15.46 -7.61 16.06
CA LYS A 184 16.35 -6.57 15.53
C LYS A 184 15.59 -5.27 15.33
N PHE A 185 14.39 -5.34 14.72
CA PHE A 185 13.54 -4.18 14.51
C PHE A 185 13.21 -3.46 15.82
N GLU A 186 12.78 -4.23 16.85
CA GLU A 186 12.45 -3.67 18.16
C GLU A 186 13.68 -3.05 18.85
N SER A 187 14.85 -3.70 18.76
CA SER A 187 16.10 -3.16 19.30
C SER A 187 16.51 -1.84 18.64
N MET A 188 16.19 -1.67 17.34
CA MET A 188 16.51 -0.47 16.57
C MET A 188 15.41 0.60 16.61
N ARG A 189 14.26 0.33 17.22
CA ARG A 189 13.06 1.18 17.16
C ARG A 189 13.32 2.65 17.50
N GLN A 190 14.12 2.93 18.52
CA GLN A 190 14.42 4.32 18.89
C GLN A 190 15.20 5.06 17.80
N HIS A 191 16.13 4.37 17.12
CA HIS A 191 16.90 4.94 16.02
C HIS A 191 16.05 5.05 14.72
N LEU A 192 15.07 4.16 14.53
CA LEU A 192 14.11 4.26 13.43
C LEU A 192 13.10 5.42 13.63
N CYS A 193 12.90 5.86 14.86
CA CYS A 193 12.08 7.03 15.19
C CYS A 193 12.89 8.34 15.25
N ASP A 194 14.07 8.36 14.64
CA ASP A 194 14.96 9.51 14.50
C ASP A 194 15.36 9.70 13.04
N SER A 195 16.16 10.71 12.73
CA SER A 195 16.73 11.01 11.41
C SER A 195 18.26 10.91 11.37
N ASP A 196 18.91 10.49 12.44
CA ASP A 196 20.37 10.29 12.50
C ASP A 196 20.76 8.91 11.94
N LEU A 197 21.05 8.90 10.63
CA LEU A 197 21.47 7.69 9.92
C LEU A 197 22.79 7.11 10.50
N THR A 198 23.68 7.95 10.99
CA THR A 198 24.96 7.50 11.56
C THR A 198 24.73 6.76 12.86
N ALA A 199 23.86 7.28 13.72
CA ALA A 199 23.46 6.60 14.96
C ALA A 199 22.79 5.26 14.68
N LEU A 200 21.89 5.19 13.69
CA LEU A 200 21.25 3.94 13.26
C LEU A 200 22.29 2.90 12.80
N LYS A 201 23.24 3.31 11.94
CA LYS A 201 24.31 2.41 11.43
C LYS A 201 25.21 1.87 12.56
N ASN A 202 25.58 2.73 13.51
CA ASN A 202 26.38 2.32 14.66
C ASN A 202 25.63 1.31 15.54
N ALA A 203 24.37 1.57 15.85
CA ALA A 203 23.53 0.66 16.62
C ALA A 203 23.34 -0.70 15.92
N MET A 204 23.17 -0.70 14.60
CA MET A 204 23.12 -1.94 13.80
C MET A 204 24.42 -2.74 13.90
N ALA A 205 25.57 -2.07 13.77
CA ALA A 205 26.87 -2.74 13.86
C ALA A 205 27.11 -3.35 15.25
N GLU A 206 26.73 -2.65 16.32
CA GLU A 206 26.79 -3.15 17.69
C GLU A 206 25.90 -4.38 17.90
N TYR A 207 24.65 -4.33 17.41
CA TYR A 207 23.72 -5.44 17.49
C TYR A 207 24.26 -6.71 16.78
N ASP A 208 24.75 -6.53 15.55
CA ASP A 208 25.26 -7.64 14.74
C ASP A 208 26.55 -8.24 15.34
N ALA A 209 27.43 -7.40 15.94
CA ALA A 209 28.61 -7.87 16.67
C ALA A 209 28.24 -8.68 17.93
N GLN A 210 27.25 -8.22 18.71
CA GLN A 210 26.78 -8.95 19.90
C GLN A 210 26.16 -10.31 19.55
N LYS A 211 25.39 -10.39 18.46
CA LYS A 211 24.84 -11.68 18.00
C LYS A 211 25.92 -12.64 17.54
N SER A 212 26.96 -12.17 16.87
CA SER A 212 28.08 -13.00 16.42
C SER A 212 28.92 -13.60 17.57
N LEU A 213 28.92 -12.97 18.76
CA LEU A 213 29.61 -13.48 19.95
C LEU A 213 28.78 -14.54 20.70
N ASN A 214 27.49 -14.63 20.45
CA ASN A 214 26.56 -15.53 21.14
C ASN A 214 26.15 -16.75 20.29
N THR A 215 26.72 -16.90 19.10
CA THR A 215 26.57 -18.05 18.19
C THR A 215 27.82 -18.88 18.15
#